data_d29faeacafc8f1662afca0526ba9d1a0
#
_entry.id   d29faeacafc8f1662afca0526ba9d1a0
#
_cell.length_a   1.000
_cell.length_b   1.000
_cell.length_c   1.000
_cell.angle_alpha   90.00
_cell.angle_beta   90.00
_cell.angle_gamma   90.00
#
_symmetry.space_group_name_H-M   'P 1'
#
loop_
_entity.id
_entity.type
_entity.pdbx_description
1 polymer ?
#
loop_
_entity_poly.entity_id
_entity_poly.type
_entity_poly.pdbx_seq_one_letter_code
_entity_poly.pdbx_strand_id
1 'polypeptide(L)'
;MTIEKKLEDLGLVLPDLKPPLGAYVPYLERDGLVFISGQGPVLAGGGAICGRLGDGLDIEDGARAAQLSALNILAQIRAAVGSDWQKLVRIVRLCGYVNATPDFTHHPAVVNGAS
;
A
#
# COMPACT_ATOMS: atom_id res chain seq x y z
N MET A 1 0.51 -19.86 8.62
CA MET A 1 0.77 -18.54 9.23
C MET A 1 -0.32 -17.57 8.81
N THR A 2 -0.92 -16.86 9.75
CA THR A 2 -1.93 -15.84 9.45
C THR A 2 -1.26 -14.53 9.04
N ILE A 3 -2.02 -13.67 8.36
CA ILE A 3 -1.53 -12.34 7.97
C ILE A 3 -1.24 -11.48 9.21
N GLU A 4 -2.11 -11.55 10.23
CA GLU A 4 -1.88 -10.81 11.47
C GLU A 4 -0.56 -11.23 12.14
N LYS A 5 -0.29 -12.54 12.19
CA LYS A 5 0.94 -13.05 12.80
C LYS A 5 2.17 -12.59 11.99
N LYS A 6 2.07 -12.59 10.67
CA LYS A 6 3.16 -12.14 9.82
C LYS A 6 3.43 -10.64 9.99
N LEU A 7 2.39 -9.83 10.10
CA LEU A 7 2.53 -8.40 10.37
C LEU A 7 3.20 -8.17 11.73
N GLU A 8 2.76 -8.89 12.75
CA GLU A 8 3.35 -8.82 14.08
C GLU A 8 4.84 -9.18 14.05
N ASP A 9 5.19 -10.29 13.39
CA ASP A 9 6.58 -10.73 13.27
C ASP A 9 7.46 -9.71 12.53
N LEU A 10 6.88 -8.95 11.60
CA LEU A 10 7.57 -7.89 10.88
C LEU A 10 7.57 -6.54 11.63
N GLY A 11 6.91 -6.47 12.77
CA GLY A 11 6.78 -5.23 13.53
C GLY A 11 5.89 -4.20 12.85
N LEU A 12 4.95 -4.65 12.01
CA LEU A 12 4.07 -3.77 11.25
C LEU A 12 2.65 -3.78 11.83
N VAL A 13 2.02 -2.62 11.82
CA VAL A 13 0.65 -2.43 12.30
C VAL A 13 -0.19 -1.88 11.16
N LEU A 14 -1.35 -2.48 10.91
CA LEU A 14 -2.26 -1.96 9.89
C LEU A 14 -2.84 -0.62 10.36
N PRO A 15 -2.84 0.40 9.48
CA PRO A 15 -3.45 1.67 9.80
C PRO A 15 -4.97 1.57 9.82
N ASP A 16 -5.61 2.53 10.45
CA ASP A 16 -7.05 2.72 10.32
C ASP A 16 -7.42 3.10 8.90
N LEU A 17 -8.65 2.78 8.49
CA LEU A 17 -9.14 3.14 7.18
C LEU A 17 -9.16 4.66 7.01
N LYS A 18 -8.67 5.12 5.86
CA LYS A 18 -8.70 6.52 5.47
C LYS A 18 -9.83 6.76 4.48
N PRO A 19 -10.55 7.88 4.57
CA PRO A 19 -11.51 8.22 3.53
C PRO A 19 -10.79 8.49 2.20
N PRO A 20 -11.43 8.18 1.05
CA PRO A 20 -10.85 8.51 -0.25
C PRO A 20 -10.63 10.02 -0.39
N LEU A 21 -9.57 10.39 -1.12
CA LEU A 21 -9.23 11.80 -1.38
C LEU A 21 -10.11 12.43 -2.46
N GLY A 22 -11.02 11.66 -3.06
CA GLY A 22 -11.91 12.12 -4.12
C GLY A 22 -13.23 11.39 -4.11
N ALA A 23 -14.04 11.63 -5.13
CA ALA A 23 -15.38 11.07 -5.26
C ALA A 23 -15.33 9.66 -5.85
N TYR A 24 -14.69 8.73 -5.16
CA TYR A 24 -14.60 7.34 -5.56
C TYR A 24 -14.69 6.43 -4.33
N VAL A 25 -15.02 5.14 -4.57
CA VAL A 25 -15.04 4.14 -3.50
C VAL A 25 -13.63 3.58 -3.28
N PRO A 26 -13.24 3.21 -2.06
CA PRO A 26 -11.90 2.72 -1.79
C PRO A 26 -11.66 1.31 -2.34
N TYR A 27 -12.69 0.49 -2.48
CA TYR A 27 -12.60 -0.82 -3.13
C TYR A 27 -13.96 -1.25 -3.66
N LEU A 28 -13.93 -2.21 -4.58
CA LEU A 28 -15.13 -2.81 -5.17
C LEU A 28 -14.89 -4.31 -5.33
N GLU A 29 -15.85 -5.12 -4.87
CA GLU A 29 -15.81 -6.56 -5.09
C GLU A 29 -16.70 -6.93 -6.28
N ARG A 30 -16.17 -7.76 -7.16
CA ARG A 30 -16.93 -8.29 -8.30
C ARG A 30 -16.40 -9.68 -8.68
N ASP A 31 -17.29 -10.66 -8.69
CA ASP A 31 -16.98 -12.04 -9.15
C ASP A 31 -15.78 -12.67 -8.44
N GLY A 32 -15.66 -12.45 -7.14
CA GLY A 32 -14.58 -12.99 -6.34
C GLY A 32 -13.25 -12.21 -6.44
N LEU A 33 -13.26 -11.09 -7.14
CA LEU A 33 -12.11 -10.19 -7.22
C LEU A 33 -12.40 -8.91 -6.44
N VAL A 34 -11.38 -8.41 -5.76
CA VAL A 34 -11.45 -7.10 -5.09
C VAL A 34 -10.53 -6.15 -5.82
N PHE A 35 -11.11 -5.07 -6.32
CA PHE A 35 -10.38 -3.98 -6.98
C PHE A 35 -10.20 -2.86 -5.97
N ILE A 36 -8.96 -2.52 -5.65
CA ILE A 36 -8.66 -1.50 -4.66
C ILE A 36 -8.18 -0.25 -5.37
N SER A 37 -8.82 0.88 -5.08
CA SER A 37 -8.41 2.18 -5.58
C SER A 37 -7.02 2.53 -5.07
N GLY A 38 -6.32 3.39 -5.79
CA GLY A 38 -4.97 3.79 -5.45
C GLY A 38 -4.83 4.22 -4.00
N GLN A 39 -3.82 3.67 -3.34
CA GLN A 39 -3.47 4.02 -1.95
C GLN A 39 -2.11 4.71 -1.95
N GLY A 40 -1.99 5.76 -1.18
CA GLY A 40 -0.76 6.50 -1.05
C GLY A 40 -0.03 6.25 0.28
N PRO A 41 1.16 6.83 0.43
CA PRO A 41 1.98 6.67 1.64
C PRO A 41 1.51 7.60 2.76
N VAL A 42 0.26 7.46 3.18
CA VAL A 42 -0.37 8.26 4.23
C VAL A 42 0.01 7.70 5.58
N LEU A 43 0.49 8.58 6.47
CA LEU A 43 0.91 8.23 7.82
C LEU A 43 -0.31 8.12 8.76
N ALA A 44 -0.20 7.25 9.77
CA ALA A 44 -1.27 7.02 10.75
C ALA A 44 -1.66 8.30 11.50
N GLY A 45 -0.70 9.16 11.81
CA GLY A 45 -0.93 10.42 12.51
C GLY A 45 -1.34 11.60 11.64
N GLY A 46 -1.57 11.34 10.34
CA GLY A 46 -1.84 12.38 9.34
C GLY A 46 -0.58 12.75 8.55
N GLY A 47 -0.78 13.43 7.42
CA GLY A 47 0.29 13.72 6.49
C GLY A 47 0.68 12.49 5.66
N ALA A 48 1.64 12.67 4.78
CA ALA A 48 2.11 11.64 3.87
C ALA A 48 3.60 11.85 3.55
N ILE A 49 4.27 10.78 3.12
CA ILE A 49 5.61 10.90 2.58
C ILE A 49 5.48 11.46 1.17
N CYS A 50 5.98 12.68 0.97
CA CYS A 50 5.87 13.39 -0.30
C CYS A 50 7.24 13.72 -0.84
N GLY A 51 7.35 13.80 -2.17
CA GLY A 51 8.57 14.18 -2.85
C GLY A 51 8.77 13.39 -4.12
N ARG A 52 9.98 13.46 -4.63
CA ARG A 52 10.33 12.87 -5.91
C ARG A 52 11.66 12.11 -5.79
N LEU A 53 11.69 10.86 -6.23
CA LEU A 53 12.88 10.04 -6.25
C LEU A 53 13.91 10.67 -7.18
N GLY A 54 15.14 10.77 -6.72
CA GLY A 54 16.21 11.45 -7.44
C GLY A 54 16.28 12.96 -7.20
N ASP A 55 15.31 13.52 -6.47
CA ASP A 55 15.25 14.93 -6.11
C ASP A 55 14.63 15.09 -4.73
N GLY A 56 15.42 14.89 -3.69
CA GLY A 56 15.01 15.02 -2.29
C GLY A 56 14.60 13.72 -1.62
N LEU A 57 14.19 12.69 -2.36
CA LEU A 57 13.93 11.35 -1.82
C LEU A 57 14.96 10.36 -2.36
N ASP A 58 15.49 9.52 -1.48
CA ASP A 58 16.33 8.40 -1.86
C ASP A 58 15.53 7.09 -1.99
N ILE A 59 16.18 5.99 -2.36
CA ILE A 59 15.54 4.69 -2.55
C ILE A 59 14.91 4.19 -1.25
N GLU A 60 15.56 4.38 -0.11
CA GLU A 60 15.03 3.95 1.19
C GLU A 60 13.75 4.69 1.56
N ASP A 61 13.71 6.00 1.34
CA ASP A 61 12.51 6.81 1.54
C ASP A 61 11.37 6.33 0.65
N GLY A 62 11.68 6.06 -0.62
CA GLY A 62 10.71 5.56 -1.58
C GLY A 62 10.17 4.18 -1.20
N ALA A 63 11.04 3.27 -0.78
CA ALA A 63 10.65 1.93 -0.34
C ALA A 63 9.76 2.00 0.91
N ARG A 64 10.06 2.89 1.84
CA ARG A 64 9.22 3.11 3.02
C ARG A 64 7.85 3.66 2.64
N ALA A 65 7.81 4.59 1.69
CA ALA A 65 6.55 5.10 1.16
C ALA A 65 5.73 3.99 0.50
N ALA A 66 6.37 3.12 -0.27
CA ALA A 66 5.72 1.97 -0.89
C ALA A 66 5.17 1.00 0.17
N GLN A 67 5.92 0.74 1.24
CA GLN A 67 5.47 -0.09 2.35
C GLN A 67 4.23 0.51 3.04
N LEU A 68 4.22 1.80 3.30
CA LEU A 68 3.06 2.48 3.87
C LEU A 68 1.84 2.38 2.96
N SER A 69 2.03 2.56 1.66
CA SER A 69 0.96 2.39 0.67
C SER A 69 0.40 0.97 0.70
N ALA A 70 1.27 -0.04 0.80
CA ALA A 70 0.86 -1.44 0.91
C ALA A 70 0.09 -1.71 2.20
N LEU A 71 0.48 -1.12 3.31
CA LEU A 71 -0.26 -1.24 4.58
C LEU A 71 -1.66 -0.63 4.47
N ASN A 72 -1.79 0.50 3.76
CA ASN A 72 -3.09 1.09 3.49
C ASN A 72 -3.94 0.20 2.58
N ILE A 73 -3.33 -0.47 1.60
CA ILE A 73 -4.01 -1.48 0.77
C ILE A 73 -4.51 -2.64 1.64
N LEU A 74 -3.67 -3.17 2.53
CA LEU A 74 -4.04 -4.28 3.40
C LEU A 74 -5.18 -3.89 4.36
N ALA A 75 -5.23 -2.65 4.82
CA ALA A 75 -6.34 -2.16 5.62
C ALA A 75 -7.66 -2.21 4.84
N GLN A 76 -7.64 -1.86 3.55
CA GLN A 76 -8.81 -1.97 2.67
C GLN A 76 -9.19 -3.43 2.44
N ILE A 77 -8.21 -4.31 2.23
CA ILE A 77 -8.47 -5.76 2.09
C ILE A 77 -9.14 -6.30 3.35
N ARG A 78 -8.64 -5.94 4.53
CA ARG A 78 -9.23 -6.35 5.81
C ARG A 78 -10.70 -5.97 5.88
N ALA A 79 -11.04 -4.76 5.46
CA ALA A 79 -12.44 -4.31 5.41
C ALA A 79 -13.25 -5.14 4.40
N ALA A 80 -12.69 -5.40 3.22
CA ALA A 80 -13.36 -6.15 2.16
C ALA A 80 -13.66 -7.59 2.56
N VAL A 81 -12.78 -8.24 3.32
CA VAL A 81 -12.97 -9.63 3.79
C VAL A 81 -13.66 -9.70 5.15
N GLY A 82 -14.08 -8.58 5.72
CA GLY A 82 -14.74 -8.54 7.03
C GLY A 82 -13.85 -9.04 8.16
N SER A 83 -12.57 -8.74 8.11
CA SER A 83 -11.52 -9.20 9.03
C SER A 83 -11.27 -10.72 9.02
N ASP A 84 -11.86 -11.45 8.08
CA ASP A 84 -11.60 -12.87 7.88
C ASP A 84 -10.58 -13.07 6.77
N TRP A 85 -9.30 -13.09 7.15
CA TRP A 85 -8.19 -13.20 6.21
C TRP A 85 -8.16 -14.51 5.44
N GLN A 86 -8.88 -15.54 5.90
CA GLN A 86 -8.96 -16.82 5.19
C GLN A 86 -9.71 -16.67 3.85
N LYS A 87 -10.53 -15.64 3.72
CA LYS A 87 -11.21 -15.33 2.45
C LYS A 87 -10.27 -14.77 1.40
N LEU A 88 -9.10 -14.25 1.80
CA LEU A 88 -8.10 -13.78 0.87
C LEU A 88 -7.27 -14.95 0.37
N VAL A 89 -7.46 -15.33 -0.90
CA VAL A 89 -6.77 -16.45 -1.51
C VAL A 89 -5.36 -16.04 -1.93
N ARG A 90 -5.25 -14.92 -2.66
CA ARG A 90 -3.95 -14.42 -3.13
C ARG A 90 -4.08 -12.98 -3.67
N ILE A 91 -2.95 -12.31 -3.74
CA ILE A 91 -2.85 -11.06 -4.49
C ILE A 91 -2.64 -11.43 -5.96
N VAL A 92 -3.50 -10.90 -6.83
CA VAL A 92 -3.44 -11.17 -8.28
C VAL A 92 -2.47 -10.22 -8.96
N ARG A 93 -2.53 -8.94 -8.60
CA ARG A 93 -1.73 -7.91 -9.24
C ARG A 93 -1.50 -6.74 -8.28
N LEU A 94 -0.27 -6.22 -8.31
CA LEU A 94 0.09 -5.00 -7.63
C LEU A 94 0.70 -4.04 -8.66
N CYS A 95 0.16 -2.82 -8.75
CA CYS A 95 0.69 -1.75 -9.60
C CYS A 95 1.30 -0.66 -8.74
N GLY A 96 2.53 -0.25 -9.06
CA GLY A 96 3.20 0.86 -8.40
C GLY A 96 3.50 2.00 -9.36
N TYR A 97 3.23 3.22 -8.91
CA TYR A 97 3.54 4.45 -9.64
C TYR A 97 4.51 5.25 -8.79
N VAL A 98 5.69 5.52 -9.34
CA VAL A 98 6.77 6.17 -8.62
C VAL A 98 7.00 7.57 -9.21
N ASN A 99 6.83 8.59 -8.38
CA ASN A 99 7.17 9.95 -8.79
C ASN A 99 8.69 10.11 -8.74
N ALA A 100 9.31 10.27 -9.89
CA ALA A 100 10.77 10.27 -10.01
C ALA A 100 11.23 11.25 -11.07
N THR A 101 12.50 11.65 -10.97
CA THR A 101 13.15 12.43 -12.01
C THR A 101 13.33 11.59 -13.28
N PRO A 102 13.48 12.21 -14.47
CA PRO A 102 13.60 11.45 -15.73
C PRO A 102 14.81 10.51 -15.78
N ASP A 103 15.86 10.78 -15.03
CA ASP A 103 17.08 9.98 -14.98
C ASP A 103 17.10 8.95 -13.85
N PHE A 104 16.09 8.91 -12.99
CA PHE A 104 15.96 7.88 -11.97
C PHE A 104 15.56 6.55 -12.60
N THR A 105 16.27 5.47 -12.26
CA THR A 105 16.10 4.16 -12.91
C THR A 105 15.82 3.01 -11.92
N HIS A 106 15.76 3.28 -10.61
CA HIS A 106 15.64 2.24 -9.59
C HIS A 106 14.21 2.02 -9.10
N HIS A 107 13.22 2.11 -10.00
CA HIS A 107 11.81 1.91 -9.67
C HIS A 107 11.54 0.55 -9.00
N PRO A 108 12.11 -0.58 -9.47
CA PRO A 108 11.87 -1.86 -8.80
C PRO A 108 12.32 -1.88 -7.33
N ALA A 109 13.42 -1.23 -7.02
CA ALA A 109 13.91 -1.17 -5.63
C ALA A 109 12.95 -0.42 -4.73
N VAL A 110 12.29 0.61 -5.25
CA VAL A 110 11.25 1.36 -4.53
C VAL A 110 10.00 0.52 -4.33
N VAL A 111 9.50 -0.09 -5.40
CA VAL A 111 8.27 -0.90 -5.36
C VAL A 111 8.44 -2.14 -4.49
N ASN A 112 9.65 -2.67 -4.35
CA ASN A 112 9.94 -3.78 -3.44
C ASN A 112 9.54 -3.49 -1.99
N GLY A 113 9.42 -2.23 -1.60
CA GLY A 113 8.90 -1.87 -0.27
C GLY A 113 7.45 -2.33 -0.06
N ALA A 114 6.67 -2.43 -1.14
CA ALA A 114 5.29 -2.93 -1.12
C ALA A 114 5.22 -4.44 -1.36
N SER A 115 6.12 -4.96 -2.16
CA SER A 115 6.15 -6.39 -2.49
C SER A 115 6.60 -7.22 -1.32
#